data_72d6c28861fcb11870ba64bce744eb5e
#
_entry.id   72d6c28861fcb11870ba64bce744eb5e
#
_cell.length_a   1.000
_cell.length_b   1.000
_cell.length_c   1.000
_cell.angle_alpha   90.00
_cell.angle_beta   90.00
_cell.angle_gamma   90.00
#
_symmetry.space_group_name_H-M   'P 1'
#
loop_
_entity.id
_entity.type
_entity.pdbx_description
1 polymer ?
#
loop_
_entity_poly.entity_id
_entity_poly.type
_entity_poly.pdbx_seq_one_letter_code
_entity_poly.pdbx_strand_id
1 'polypeptide(L)'
;MYKRQGETIENEAGILTPDMVLGPPRKGLKLTYTTDTRPTNSIRENAKGSDLFICEGMYGEKEKAAKAVEYKHMTFYEAAHLAKDAQVKEMWLTHYSPSLTRPEEYMDEVRRIFPEAKAGKDRMSRELAFE
;
A
#
# COMPACT_ATOMS: atom_id res chain seq x y z
N MET A 1 -16.65 3.52 -28.11
CA MET A 1 -17.28 2.30 -27.66
C MET A 1 -17.41 2.23 -26.16
N TYR A 2 -18.55 1.81 -25.68
CA TYR A 2 -18.88 1.84 -24.28
C TYR A 2 -18.83 0.46 -23.68
N LYS A 3 -17.72 0.18 -23.01
CA LYS A 3 -17.51 -1.05 -22.27
C LYS A 3 -17.26 -0.72 -20.82
N ARG A 4 -18.21 -1.01 -19.96
CA ARG A 4 -18.04 -0.92 -18.53
C ARG A 4 -18.09 -2.31 -17.94
N GLN A 5 -17.21 -2.59 -17.02
CA GLN A 5 -17.19 -3.90 -16.39
C GLN A 5 -18.50 -4.17 -15.68
N GLY A 6 -19.09 -5.34 -15.95
CA GLY A 6 -20.32 -5.78 -15.33
C GLY A 6 -21.59 -5.21 -15.92
N GLU A 7 -21.53 -4.32 -16.90
CA GLU A 7 -22.71 -3.76 -17.53
C GLU A 7 -23.12 -4.51 -18.78
N THR A 8 -24.43 -4.61 -18.99
CA THR A 8 -25.04 -5.16 -20.21
C THR A 8 -25.43 -4.01 -21.11
N ILE A 9 -25.12 -4.15 -22.42
CA ILE A 9 -25.40 -3.12 -23.41
C ILE A 9 -26.35 -3.67 -24.43
N GLU A 10 -27.44 -2.91 -24.72
CA GLU A 10 -28.36 -3.22 -25.80
C GLU A 10 -28.09 -2.33 -26.99
N ASN A 11 -28.19 -2.92 -28.22
CA ASN A 11 -28.09 -2.16 -29.44
C ASN A 11 -28.93 -2.84 -30.53
N GLU A 12 -28.86 -2.32 -31.78
CA GLU A 12 -29.62 -2.85 -32.91
C GLU A 12 -29.28 -4.31 -33.24
N ALA A 13 -28.09 -4.77 -32.92
CA ALA A 13 -27.66 -6.15 -33.16
C ALA A 13 -28.08 -7.11 -32.04
N GLY A 14 -28.64 -6.60 -30.93
CA GLY A 14 -29.09 -7.39 -29.80
C GLY A 14 -28.48 -6.93 -28.49
N ILE A 15 -28.47 -7.85 -27.52
CA ILE A 15 -27.95 -7.57 -26.16
C ILE A 15 -26.50 -8.03 -26.11
N LEU A 16 -25.62 -7.12 -25.70
CA LEU A 16 -24.20 -7.43 -25.44
C LEU A 16 -23.98 -7.53 -23.92
N THR A 17 -23.51 -8.68 -23.47
CA THR A 17 -23.17 -8.90 -22.05
C THR A 17 -21.65 -8.74 -21.87
N PRO A 18 -21.18 -8.52 -20.64
CA PRO A 18 -19.73 -8.45 -20.37
C PRO A 18 -18.97 -9.68 -20.88
N ASP A 19 -19.56 -10.88 -20.77
CA ASP A 19 -18.93 -12.12 -21.20
C ASP A 19 -18.63 -12.15 -22.70
N MET A 20 -19.38 -11.41 -23.50
CA MET A 20 -19.23 -11.38 -24.96
C MET A 20 -18.07 -10.50 -25.41
N VAL A 21 -17.69 -9.50 -24.64
CA VAL A 21 -16.70 -8.48 -25.02
C VAL A 21 -15.48 -8.43 -24.11
N LEU A 22 -15.55 -9.03 -22.94
CA LEU A 22 -14.44 -9.08 -21.98
C LEU A 22 -13.76 -10.44 -22.06
N GLY A 23 -12.45 -10.44 -21.87
CA GLY A 23 -11.70 -11.67 -21.72
C GLY A 23 -11.95 -12.30 -20.34
N PRO A 24 -11.24 -13.39 -20.01
CA PRO A 24 -11.36 -14.00 -18.70
C PRO A 24 -11.03 -13.00 -17.60
N PRO A 25 -11.70 -13.09 -16.43
CA PRO A 25 -11.35 -12.26 -15.30
C PRO A 25 -9.89 -12.44 -14.91
N ARG A 26 -9.23 -11.35 -14.56
CA ARG A 26 -7.87 -11.39 -14.02
C ARG A 26 -7.75 -10.41 -12.87
N LYS A 27 -6.79 -10.68 -11.99
CA LYS A 27 -6.49 -9.81 -10.87
C LYS A 27 -5.97 -8.47 -11.37
N GLY A 28 -6.56 -7.39 -10.91
CA GLY A 28 -6.08 -6.05 -11.17
C GLY A 28 -4.87 -5.70 -10.30
N LEU A 29 -4.36 -4.51 -10.47
CA LEU A 29 -3.29 -3.95 -9.64
C LEU A 29 -3.89 -3.07 -8.56
N LYS A 30 -3.29 -3.10 -7.37
CA LYS A 30 -3.77 -2.32 -6.24
C LYS A 30 -2.62 -1.55 -5.59
N LEU A 31 -2.77 -0.25 -5.50
CA LEU A 31 -1.86 0.64 -4.79
C LEU A 31 -2.62 1.27 -3.62
N THR A 32 -2.05 1.19 -2.42
CA THR A 32 -2.60 1.86 -1.24
C THR A 32 -1.58 2.86 -0.72
N TYR A 33 -2.05 4.06 -0.43
CA TYR A 33 -1.21 5.17 0.04
C TYR A 33 -1.80 5.78 1.30
N THR A 34 -0.99 5.96 2.32
CA THR A 34 -1.37 6.66 3.54
C THR A 34 -0.39 7.79 3.83
N THR A 35 -0.90 8.86 4.44
CA THR A 35 -0.10 9.98 4.91
C THR A 35 -0.09 9.98 6.44
N ASP A 36 -0.23 11.14 7.07
CA ASP A 36 -0.20 11.32 8.53
C ASP A 36 -1.30 10.52 9.21
N THR A 37 -0.95 9.44 9.89
CA THR A 37 -1.95 8.61 10.55
C THR A 37 -1.35 7.67 11.59
N ARG A 38 -2.19 7.28 12.54
CA ARG A 38 -1.92 6.14 13.41
C ARG A 38 -2.39 4.85 12.71
N PRO A 39 -1.88 3.67 13.12
CA PRO A 39 -2.41 2.41 12.61
C PRO A 39 -3.90 2.29 12.92
N THR A 40 -4.69 1.94 11.92
CA THR A 40 -6.14 1.73 12.09
C THR A 40 -6.59 0.45 11.39
N ASN A 41 -7.73 -0.07 11.82
CA ASN A 41 -8.35 -1.21 11.13
C ASN A 41 -8.74 -0.85 9.70
N SER A 42 -9.16 0.39 9.47
CA SER A 42 -9.52 0.87 8.14
C SER A 42 -8.34 0.76 7.17
N ILE A 43 -7.15 1.16 7.60
CA ILE A 43 -5.95 1.04 6.77
C ILE A 43 -5.67 -0.43 6.47
N ARG A 44 -5.71 -1.28 7.48
CA ARG A 44 -5.45 -2.72 7.33
C ARG A 44 -6.42 -3.34 6.33
N GLU A 45 -7.71 -3.04 6.47
CA GLU A 45 -8.74 -3.58 5.58
C GLU A 45 -8.57 -3.08 4.14
N ASN A 46 -8.33 -1.78 3.97
CA ASN A 46 -8.18 -1.19 2.65
C ASN A 46 -6.88 -1.56 1.95
N ALA A 47 -5.82 -1.78 2.70
CA ALA A 47 -4.53 -2.17 2.14
C ALA A 47 -4.45 -3.66 1.79
N LYS A 48 -5.40 -4.46 2.22
CA LYS A 48 -5.35 -5.91 2.08
C LYS A 48 -5.06 -6.35 0.64
N GLY A 49 -4.00 -7.13 0.49
CA GLY A 49 -3.60 -7.68 -0.81
C GLY A 49 -3.03 -6.66 -1.79
N SER A 50 -2.66 -5.47 -1.35
CA SER A 50 -2.07 -4.45 -2.24
C SER A 50 -0.77 -4.95 -2.87
N ASP A 51 -0.56 -4.59 -4.12
CA ASP A 51 0.71 -4.84 -4.81
C ASP A 51 1.81 -3.92 -4.28
N LEU A 52 1.44 -2.69 -3.94
CA LEU A 52 2.33 -1.73 -3.29
C LEU A 52 1.55 -0.95 -2.23
N PHE A 53 2.11 -0.90 -1.04
CA PHE A 53 1.59 -0.13 0.08
C PHE A 53 2.58 0.95 0.45
N ILE A 54 2.25 2.20 0.21
CA ILE A 54 3.06 3.34 0.59
C ILE A 54 2.50 3.89 1.89
N CYS A 55 3.28 3.79 2.96
CA CYS A 55 2.83 4.08 4.31
C CYS A 55 3.76 5.07 4.99
N GLU A 56 3.19 5.91 5.84
CA GLU A 56 4.01 6.79 6.65
C GLU A 56 4.92 5.99 7.59
N GLY A 57 6.13 6.50 7.79
CA GLY A 57 7.05 6.01 8.81
C GLY A 57 7.78 7.22 9.38
N MET A 58 7.12 7.94 10.28
CA MET A 58 7.68 9.17 10.85
C MET A 58 8.93 8.87 11.66
N TYR A 59 8.91 7.81 12.46
CA TYR A 59 9.98 7.49 13.40
C TYR A 59 10.54 6.10 13.19
N GLY A 60 11.87 6.03 13.03
CA GLY A 60 12.60 4.75 12.96
C GLY A 60 13.04 4.25 14.33
N GLU A 61 13.14 5.12 15.33
CA GLU A 61 13.57 4.77 16.68
C GLU A 61 12.42 4.23 17.51
N LYS A 62 12.63 3.07 18.14
CA LYS A 62 11.63 2.44 19.00
C LYS A 62 11.24 3.30 20.19
N GLU A 63 12.20 4.08 20.69
CA GLU A 63 12.00 4.97 21.85
C GLU A 63 11.01 6.09 21.55
N LYS A 64 10.74 6.34 20.27
CA LYS A 64 9.80 7.38 19.85
C LYS A 64 8.37 6.89 19.68
N ALA A 65 8.05 5.67 20.10
CA ALA A 65 6.71 5.13 20.01
C ALA A 65 5.66 6.00 20.71
N ALA A 66 5.99 6.52 21.91
CA ALA A 66 5.09 7.43 22.63
C ALA A 66 4.87 8.73 21.86
N LYS A 67 5.90 9.24 21.20
CA LYS A 67 5.82 10.44 20.36
C LYS A 67 4.91 10.22 19.15
N ALA A 68 4.98 9.04 18.56
CA ALA A 68 4.11 8.68 17.44
C ALA A 68 2.64 8.70 17.87
N VAL A 69 2.33 8.20 19.06
CA VAL A 69 0.97 8.25 19.59
C VAL A 69 0.53 9.70 19.83
N GLU A 70 1.38 10.50 20.48
CA GLU A 70 1.08 11.89 20.81
C GLU A 70 0.79 12.76 19.58
N TYR A 71 1.62 12.61 18.54
CA TYR A 71 1.52 13.43 17.33
C TYR A 71 0.74 12.76 16.20
N LYS A 72 0.15 11.59 16.46
CA LYS A 72 -0.70 10.85 15.50
C LYS A 72 0.03 10.41 14.24
N HIS A 73 1.21 9.84 14.45
CA HIS A 73 2.04 9.25 13.41
C HIS A 73 2.31 7.78 13.71
N MET A 74 3.13 7.14 12.89
CA MET A 74 3.56 5.76 13.09
C MET A 74 5.06 5.64 13.21
N THR A 75 5.51 4.60 13.90
CA THR A 75 6.87 4.13 13.79
C THR A 75 7.00 3.21 12.57
N PHE A 76 8.22 2.98 12.13
CA PHE A 76 8.51 2.02 11.05
C PHE A 76 7.94 0.64 11.37
N TYR A 77 7.99 0.24 12.64
CA TYR A 77 7.57 -1.10 13.09
C TYR A 77 6.05 -1.25 13.04
N GLU A 78 5.34 -0.21 13.41
CA GLU A 78 3.87 -0.19 13.30
C GLU A 78 3.44 -0.31 11.84
N ALA A 79 4.11 0.41 10.93
CA ALA A 79 3.83 0.32 9.51
C ALA A 79 4.13 -1.09 8.97
N ALA A 80 5.23 -1.70 9.42
CA ALA A 80 5.59 -3.06 9.02
C ALA A 80 4.56 -4.09 9.48
N HIS A 81 4.02 -3.94 10.69
CA HIS A 81 2.95 -4.82 11.18
C HIS A 81 1.67 -4.64 10.36
N LEU A 82 1.31 -3.42 9.99
CA LEU A 82 0.17 -3.20 9.09
C LEU A 82 0.36 -3.92 7.76
N ALA A 83 1.54 -3.79 7.17
CA ALA A 83 1.85 -4.43 5.89
C ALA A 83 1.77 -5.95 6.00
N LYS A 84 2.30 -6.51 7.09
CA LYS A 84 2.25 -7.95 7.34
C LYS A 84 0.80 -8.43 7.51
N ASP A 85 0.03 -7.74 8.33
CA ASP A 85 -1.36 -8.11 8.60
C ASP A 85 -2.24 -7.97 7.36
N ALA A 86 -1.99 -6.95 6.55
CA ALA A 86 -2.73 -6.72 5.30
C ALA A 86 -2.25 -7.61 4.15
N GLN A 87 -1.15 -8.33 4.33
CA GLN A 87 -0.60 -9.22 3.31
C GLN A 87 -0.31 -8.50 1.99
N VAL A 88 0.27 -7.30 2.07
CA VAL A 88 0.70 -6.57 0.89
C VAL A 88 1.96 -7.22 0.31
N LYS A 89 2.22 -7.02 -0.97
CA LYS A 89 3.40 -7.60 -1.62
C LYS A 89 4.67 -6.84 -1.33
N GLU A 90 4.59 -5.51 -1.31
CA GLU A 90 5.73 -4.62 -1.06
C GLU A 90 5.25 -3.40 -0.30
N MET A 91 6.09 -2.88 0.61
CA MET A 91 5.78 -1.65 1.34
C MET A 91 6.92 -0.65 1.18
N TRP A 92 6.59 0.60 0.94
CA TRP A 92 7.52 1.71 0.99
C TRP A 92 7.18 2.59 2.19
N LEU A 93 8.19 2.92 2.98
CA LEU A 93 8.06 3.91 4.05
C LEU A 93 8.35 5.29 3.49
N THR A 94 7.56 6.26 3.92
CA THR A 94 7.71 7.66 3.52
C THR A 94 7.37 8.57 4.68
N HIS A 95 7.39 9.88 4.47
CA HIS A 95 6.95 10.86 5.45
C HIS A 95 7.77 10.81 6.74
N TYR A 96 9.08 10.77 6.60
CA TYR A 96 10.00 10.69 7.74
C TYR A 96 10.02 12.00 8.54
N SER A 97 10.33 11.86 9.85
CA SER A 97 10.62 13.03 10.66
C SER A 97 11.81 13.79 10.08
N PRO A 98 11.79 15.13 10.10
CA PRO A 98 12.96 15.91 9.68
C PRO A 98 14.25 15.57 10.42
N SER A 99 14.14 15.05 11.64
CA SER A 99 15.31 14.62 12.41
C SER A 99 15.85 13.26 12.00
N LEU A 100 15.12 12.53 11.17
CA LEU A 100 15.52 11.19 10.71
C LEU A 100 16.35 11.32 9.43
N THR A 101 17.67 11.20 9.56
CA THR A 101 18.58 11.42 8.44
C THR A 101 18.95 10.16 7.68
N ARG A 102 18.86 8.99 8.33
CA ARG A 102 19.28 7.72 7.75
C ARG A 102 18.25 6.62 7.99
N PRO A 103 17.16 6.59 7.21
CA PRO A 103 16.12 5.57 7.38
C PRO A 103 16.65 4.14 7.27
N GLU A 104 17.65 3.91 6.44
CA GLU A 104 18.20 2.56 6.22
C GLU A 104 18.78 1.92 7.49
N GLU A 105 19.20 2.71 8.47
CA GLU A 105 19.75 2.19 9.73
C GLU A 105 18.74 1.32 10.50
N TYR A 106 17.45 1.50 10.27
CA TYR A 106 16.39 0.78 10.97
C TYR A 106 15.77 -0.34 10.14
N MET A 107 16.16 -0.46 8.89
CA MET A 107 15.46 -1.36 7.96
C MET A 107 15.73 -2.83 8.22
N ASP A 108 16.87 -3.19 8.80
CA ASP A 108 17.13 -4.59 9.13
C ASP A 108 16.09 -5.15 10.10
N GLU A 109 15.75 -4.38 11.14
CA GLU A 109 14.71 -4.80 12.09
C GLU A 109 13.33 -4.75 11.48
N VAL A 110 13.05 -3.74 10.66
CA VAL A 110 11.77 -3.62 9.95
C VAL A 110 11.54 -4.84 9.06
N ARG A 111 12.57 -5.27 8.34
CA ARG A 111 12.48 -6.43 7.43
C ARG A 111 12.34 -7.75 8.17
N ARG A 112 12.66 -7.80 9.44
CA ARG A 112 12.35 -8.99 10.27
C ARG A 112 10.85 -9.14 10.47
N ILE A 113 10.12 -8.04 10.48
CA ILE A 113 8.66 -8.04 10.60
C ILE A 113 8.03 -8.23 9.23
N PHE A 114 8.48 -7.46 8.24
CA PHE A 114 7.97 -7.50 6.87
C PHE A 114 9.16 -7.44 5.89
N PRO A 115 9.58 -8.58 5.32
CA PRO A 115 10.80 -8.65 4.49
C PRO A 115 10.81 -7.75 3.25
N GLU A 116 9.65 -7.48 2.65
CA GLU A 116 9.53 -6.68 1.44
C GLU A 116 9.34 -5.18 1.73
N ALA A 117 9.85 -4.71 2.85
CA ALA A 117 9.83 -3.30 3.21
C ALA A 117 11.04 -2.57 2.62
N LYS A 118 10.81 -1.38 2.11
CA LYS A 118 11.85 -0.50 1.58
C LYS A 118 11.70 0.89 2.17
N ALA A 119 12.83 1.53 2.44
CA ALA A 119 12.84 2.95 2.79
C ALA A 119 12.65 3.76 1.52
N GLY A 120 11.48 4.38 1.38
CA GLY A 120 11.17 5.19 0.21
C GLY A 120 12.06 6.42 0.12
N LYS A 121 12.39 6.82 -1.09
CA LYS A 121 13.19 8.01 -1.40
C LYS A 121 12.47 8.83 -2.44
N ASP A 122 12.72 10.13 -2.45
CA ASP A 122 12.18 11.00 -3.49
C ASP A 122 12.57 10.47 -4.87
N ARG A 123 11.63 10.51 -5.79
CA ARG A 123 11.80 10.05 -7.17
C ARG A 123 11.99 8.54 -7.33
N MET A 124 11.80 7.75 -6.26
CA MET A 124 11.81 6.31 -6.37
C MET A 124 10.61 5.85 -7.20
N SER A 125 10.81 4.86 -8.06
CA SER A 125 9.76 4.36 -8.92
C SER A 125 9.66 2.84 -8.88
N ARG A 126 8.49 2.32 -9.18
CA ARG A 126 8.20 0.89 -9.21
C ARG A 126 7.19 0.64 -10.32
N GLU A 127 7.53 -0.23 -11.24
CA GLU A 127 6.60 -0.67 -12.25
C GLU A 127 5.79 -1.85 -11.71
N LEU A 128 4.46 -1.72 -11.73
CA LEU A 128 3.55 -2.79 -11.34
C LEU A 128 3.01 -3.41 -12.63
N ALA A 129 3.07 -4.72 -12.72
CA ALA A 129 2.62 -5.45 -13.90
C ALA A 129 1.58 -6.50 -13.52
N PHE A 130 0.69 -6.79 -14.46
CA PHE A 130 -0.26 -7.89 -14.29
C PHE A 130 0.47 -9.23 -14.28
N GLU A 131 0.01 -10.10 -13.42
CA GLU A 131 0.51 -11.48 -13.35
C GLU A 131 -0.04 -12.34 -14.49
#